data_fc3abc0baeb3978133dbd294194bed18
#
_entry.id   fc3abc0baeb3978133dbd294194bed18
#
_cell.length_a   1.000
_cell.length_b   1.000
_cell.length_c   1.000
_cell.angle_alpha   90.00
_cell.angle_beta   90.00
_cell.angle_gamma   90.00
#
_symmetry.space_group_name_H-M   'P 1'
#
loop_
_entity.id
_entity.type
_entity.pdbx_description
1 polymer ?
#
loop_
_entity_poly.entity_id
_entity_poly.type
_entity_poly.pdbx_seq_one_letter_code
_entity_poly.pdbx_strand_id
1 'polypeptide(L)'
;ASIVFQSIINNTIVTPCLLGMNSLYTLIHTAVVFCAGSASALASNPNLSFAVDLLLMGVVATVVYSYLFQKTNHNILYVLLIGTVLSSFFSSIQSTMTRIMDPNEYDALLNTLVASFSNINSEIIVFSLVLLALLIFFLRKELALLDVLTLGEAQAINLGVDYDRCVRRLLLGVTLCIAIATAMVGPISFLGLIIANLARQLLKTYRHTYLILGSALFGMFVLVGGQLLVEHAFAYAIPVSVFITVGGGIYFLYLLLNNRRA
;
A
#
# COMPACT_ATOMS: atom_id res chain seq x y z
N ALA A 1 -2.75 -4.66 5.85
CA ALA A 1 -1.39 -4.17 5.62
C ALA A 1 -1.01 -3.10 6.66
N SER A 2 -1.71 -1.94 6.76
CA SER A 2 -1.30 -0.80 7.60
C SER A 2 -1.20 -1.10 9.10
N ILE A 3 -2.18 -1.81 9.68
CA ILE A 3 -2.12 -2.25 11.10
C ILE A 3 -0.87 -3.09 11.35
N VAL A 4 -0.62 -4.11 10.51
CA VAL A 4 0.53 -5.01 10.62
C VAL A 4 1.84 -4.22 10.56
N PHE A 5 1.95 -3.32 9.57
CA PHE A 5 3.14 -2.50 9.38
C PHE A 5 3.42 -1.56 10.56
N GLN A 6 2.40 -0.84 11.03
CA GLN A 6 2.50 0.04 12.19
C GLN A 6 2.89 -0.73 13.46
N SER A 7 2.39 -1.95 13.61
CA SER A 7 2.70 -2.80 14.76
C SER A 7 4.14 -3.32 14.73
N ILE A 8 4.65 -3.71 13.55
CA ILE A 8 6.04 -4.13 13.39
C ILE A 8 7.02 -2.99 13.71
N ILE A 9 6.69 -1.75 13.29
CA ILE A 9 7.53 -0.56 13.50
C ILE A 9 7.34 0.03 14.90
N ASN A 10 6.29 -0.39 15.58
CA ASN A 10 5.83 0.19 16.85
C ASN A 10 5.59 1.71 16.75
N ASN A 11 5.02 2.13 15.61
CA ASN A 11 4.71 3.54 15.32
C ASN A 11 3.42 3.66 14.50
N THR A 12 2.41 4.32 15.08
CA THR A 12 1.06 4.46 14.49
C THR A 12 0.95 5.52 13.40
N ILE A 13 1.96 6.38 13.24
CA ILE A 13 1.97 7.46 12.25
C ILE A 13 2.56 6.99 10.91
N VAL A 14 3.39 5.95 10.94
CA VAL A 14 4.08 5.45 9.76
C VAL A 14 3.12 4.67 8.86
N THR A 15 3.20 4.91 7.56
CA THR A 15 2.39 4.20 6.55
C THR A 15 3.26 3.29 5.70
N PRO A 16 2.74 2.15 5.24
CA PRO A 16 3.47 1.27 4.33
C PRO A 16 3.69 1.89 2.93
N CYS A 17 3.02 3.00 2.59
CA CYS A 17 3.29 3.75 1.36
C CYS A 17 4.74 4.29 1.30
N LEU A 18 5.39 4.49 2.46
CA LEU A 18 6.81 4.89 2.55
C LEU A 18 7.78 3.84 1.99
N LEU A 19 7.31 2.63 1.77
CA LEU A 19 8.09 1.60 1.06
C LEU A 19 8.26 1.88 -0.44
N GLY A 20 7.68 2.96 -0.99
CA GLY A 20 7.87 3.36 -2.39
C GLY A 20 7.08 2.55 -3.41
N MET A 21 6.14 1.70 -2.98
CA MET A 21 5.35 0.85 -3.87
C MET A 21 4.47 1.65 -4.82
N ASN A 22 3.93 2.79 -4.37
CA ASN A 22 3.14 3.69 -5.22
C ASN A 22 4.00 4.31 -6.35
N SER A 23 5.22 4.74 -6.01
CA SER A 23 6.16 5.31 -7.00
C SER A 23 6.66 4.24 -7.97
N LEU A 24 6.82 3.01 -7.52
CA LEU A 24 7.15 1.88 -8.39
C LEU A 24 6.01 1.59 -9.38
N TYR A 25 4.75 1.60 -8.92
CA TYR A 25 3.59 1.43 -9.79
C TYR A 25 3.54 2.51 -10.87
N THR A 26 3.66 3.79 -10.48
CA THR A 26 3.65 4.89 -11.46
C THR A 26 4.79 4.80 -12.45
N LEU A 27 5.98 4.36 -12.02
CA LEU A 27 7.11 4.11 -12.90
C LEU A 27 6.84 2.97 -13.89
N ILE A 28 6.27 1.84 -13.45
CA ILE A 28 5.94 0.70 -14.32
C ILE A 28 4.97 1.14 -15.42
N HIS A 29 3.86 1.80 -15.06
CA HIS A 29 2.90 2.30 -16.04
C HIS A 29 3.52 3.30 -17.00
N THR A 30 4.32 4.25 -16.51
CA THR A 30 5.03 5.21 -17.37
C THR A 30 5.97 4.49 -18.32
N ALA A 31 6.70 3.47 -17.85
CA ALA A 31 7.62 2.70 -18.68
C ALA A 31 6.89 1.90 -19.76
N VAL A 32 5.75 1.29 -19.44
CA VAL A 32 4.91 0.55 -20.39
C VAL A 32 4.41 1.49 -21.49
N VAL A 33 3.82 2.63 -21.12
CA VAL A 33 3.31 3.61 -22.09
C VAL A 33 4.45 4.21 -22.93
N PHE A 34 5.57 4.54 -22.29
CA PHE A 34 6.74 5.12 -22.96
C PHE A 34 7.38 4.17 -24.00
N CYS A 35 7.47 2.87 -23.68
CA CYS A 35 8.14 1.89 -24.54
C CYS A 35 7.22 1.25 -25.57
N ALA A 36 5.97 1.01 -25.21
CA ALA A 36 5.01 0.26 -26.04
C ALA A 36 3.88 1.12 -26.62
N GLY A 37 3.68 2.34 -26.10
CA GLY A 37 2.58 3.22 -26.45
C GLY A 37 1.29 2.93 -25.67
N SER A 38 0.42 3.93 -25.55
CA SER A 38 -0.87 3.81 -24.84
C SER A 38 -1.86 2.87 -25.54
N ALA A 39 -1.75 2.73 -26.86
CA ALA A 39 -2.58 1.81 -27.65
C ALA A 39 -2.11 0.34 -27.61
N SER A 40 -0.98 0.04 -26.95
CA SER A 40 -0.48 -1.33 -26.84
C SER A 40 -1.44 -2.22 -26.04
N ALA A 41 -1.44 -3.53 -26.32
CA ALA A 41 -2.24 -4.48 -25.55
C ALA A 41 -1.86 -4.50 -24.05
N LEU A 42 -0.62 -4.16 -23.71
CA LEU A 42 -0.14 -4.07 -22.34
C LEU A 42 -0.74 -2.89 -21.57
N ALA A 43 -1.02 -1.76 -22.24
CA ALA A 43 -1.61 -0.58 -21.65
C ALA A 43 -3.15 -0.58 -21.75
N SER A 44 -3.71 -1.08 -22.86
CA SER A 44 -5.14 -1.01 -23.16
C SER A 44 -5.97 -2.16 -22.57
N ASN A 45 -5.36 -3.33 -22.31
CA ASN A 45 -6.06 -4.47 -21.73
C ASN A 45 -5.93 -4.48 -20.21
N PRO A 46 -7.02 -4.24 -19.42
CA PRO A 46 -6.95 -4.15 -17.95
C PRO A 46 -6.39 -5.41 -17.29
N ASN A 47 -6.70 -6.60 -17.83
CA ASN A 47 -6.23 -7.86 -17.24
C ASN A 47 -4.73 -8.06 -17.43
N LEU A 48 -4.20 -7.70 -18.62
CA LEU A 48 -2.76 -7.77 -18.89
C LEU A 48 -1.99 -6.72 -18.09
N SER A 49 -2.49 -5.48 -18.05
CA SER A 49 -1.90 -4.40 -17.24
C SER A 49 -1.81 -4.80 -15.78
N PHE A 50 -2.91 -5.28 -15.20
CA PHE A 50 -2.93 -5.78 -13.81
C PHE A 50 -1.92 -6.90 -13.58
N ALA A 51 -1.83 -7.89 -14.48
CA ALA A 51 -0.89 -9.00 -14.34
C ALA A 51 0.58 -8.53 -14.40
N VAL A 52 0.91 -7.62 -15.31
CA VAL A 52 2.24 -7.03 -15.44
C VAL A 52 2.61 -6.23 -14.18
N ASP A 53 1.71 -5.37 -13.71
CA ASP A 53 1.92 -4.57 -12.50
C ASP A 53 2.14 -5.47 -11.29
N LEU A 54 1.28 -6.45 -11.09
CA LEU A 54 1.36 -7.39 -9.97
C LEU A 54 2.68 -8.18 -10.00
N LEU A 55 3.07 -8.69 -11.17
CA LEU A 55 4.32 -9.46 -11.33
C LEU A 55 5.54 -8.57 -11.08
N LEU A 56 5.62 -7.42 -11.74
CA LEU A 56 6.77 -6.52 -11.59
C LEU A 56 6.87 -5.95 -10.17
N MET A 57 5.76 -5.46 -9.61
CA MET A 57 5.73 -4.97 -8.24
C MET A 57 6.04 -6.09 -7.25
N GLY A 58 5.49 -7.30 -7.45
CA GLY A 58 5.73 -8.46 -6.59
C GLY A 58 7.18 -8.92 -6.61
N VAL A 59 7.81 -8.99 -7.80
CA VAL A 59 9.23 -9.34 -7.95
C VAL A 59 10.11 -8.28 -7.29
N VAL A 60 9.91 -7.00 -7.63
CA VAL A 60 10.70 -5.90 -7.04
C VAL A 60 10.52 -5.85 -5.52
N ALA A 61 9.28 -5.97 -5.02
CA ALA A 61 9.02 -6.02 -3.60
C ALA A 61 9.77 -7.17 -2.92
N THR A 62 9.67 -8.39 -3.46
CA THR A 62 10.29 -9.56 -2.86
C THR A 62 11.82 -9.48 -2.89
N VAL A 63 12.40 -9.14 -4.04
CA VAL A 63 13.87 -9.09 -4.20
C VAL A 63 14.45 -7.93 -3.41
N VAL A 64 13.94 -6.70 -3.63
CA VAL A 64 14.51 -5.49 -3.02
C VAL A 64 14.33 -5.52 -1.50
N TYR A 65 13.13 -5.75 -0.99
CA TYR A 65 12.91 -5.71 0.47
C TYR A 65 13.51 -6.90 1.21
N SER A 66 13.57 -8.09 0.59
CA SER A 66 14.29 -9.23 1.20
C SER A 66 15.79 -8.95 1.30
N TYR A 67 16.38 -8.39 0.24
CA TYR A 67 17.80 -8.00 0.23
C TYR A 67 18.09 -6.88 1.22
N LEU A 68 17.28 -5.81 1.21
CA LEU A 68 17.44 -4.69 2.11
C LEU A 68 17.33 -5.10 3.58
N PHE A 69 16.36 -5.93 3.92
CA PHE A 69 16.20 -6.41 5.29
C PHE A 69 17.42 -7.17 5.80
N GLN A 70 18.01 -8.01 4.96
CA GLN A 70 19.25 -8.70 5.29
C GLN A 70 20.44 -7.75 5.42
N LYS A 71 20.57 -6.78 4.49
CA LYS A 71 21.69 -5.85 4.45
C LYS A 71 21.68 -4.83 5.57
N THR A 72 20.51 -4.49 6.10
CA THR A 72 20.33 -3.54 7.20
C THR A 72 20.40 -4.17 8.59
N ASN A 73 20.92 -5.41 8.71
CA ASN A 73 20.96 -6.17 9.95
C ASN A 73 19.57 -6.20 10.65
N HIS A 74 18.53 -6.45 9.84
CA HIS A 74 17.13 -6.56 10.28
C HIS A 74 16.52 -5.28 10.88
N ASN A 75 17.19 -4.12 10.74
CA ASN A 75 16.68 -2.85 11.26
C ASN A 75 15.62 -2.26 10.32
N ILE A 76 14.36 -2.27 10.77
CA ILE A 76 13.20 -1.84 9.98
C ILE A 76 13.25 -0.34 9.66
N LEU A 77 13.79 0.49 10.57
CA LEU A 77 13.89 1.94 10.34
C LEU A 77 14.81 2.26 9.15
N TYR A 78 15.92 1.52 8.99
CA TYR A 78 16.77 1.65 7.81
C TYR A 78 16.07 1.18 6.53
N VAL A 79 15.27 0.11 6.60
CA VAL A 79 14.46 -0.35 5.46
C VAL A 79 13.48 0.73 5.02
N LEU A 80 12.84 1.43 5.97
CA LEU A 80 11.97 2.56 5.67
C LEU A 80 12.71 3.74 5.03
N LEU A 81 13.86 4.11 5.60
CA LEU A 81 14.68 5.19 5.05
C LEU A 81 15.08 4.90 3.60
N ILE A 82 15.55 3.68 3.34
CA ILE A 82 15.89 3.26 1.97
C ILE A 82 14.64 3.23 1.08
N GLY A 83 13.48 2.80 1.61
CA GLY A 83 12.21 2.84 0.90
C GLY A 83 11.83 4.24 0.43
N THR A 84 12.03 5.27 1.27
CA THR A 84 11.77 6.67 0.88
C THR A 84 12.75 7.17 -0.18
N VAL A 85 14.02 6.77 -0.10
CA VAL A 85 15.04 7.07 -1.13
C VAL A 85 14.68 6.39 -2.46
N LEU A 86 14.30 5.11 -2.42
CA LEU A 86 13.82 4.38 -3.60
C LEU A 86 12.58 5.02 -4.22
N SER A 87 11.63 5.47 -3.38
CA SER A 87 10.45 6.20 -3.85
C SER A 87 10.83 7.45 -4.63
N SER A 88 11.76 8.25 -4.11
CA SER A 88 12.28 9.45 -4.78
C SER A 88 13.02 9.11 -6.08
N PHE A 89 13.79 8.03 -6.07
CA PHE A 89 14.50 7.54 -7.25
C PHE A 89 13.53 7.11 -8.36
N PHE A 90 12.52 6.30 -8.05
CA PHE A 90 11.49 5.89 -9.00
C PHE A 90 10.71 7.08 -9.56
N SER A 91 10.33 8.03 -8.70
CA SER A 91 9.65 9.24 -9.10
C SER A 91 10.51 10.14 -10.00
N SER A 92 11.83 10.19 -9.78
CA SER A 92 12.75 10.95 -10.63
C SER A 92 12.89 10.34 -12.02
N ILE A 93 12.98 9.01 -12.11
CA ILE A 93 12.99 8.30 -13.41
C ILE A 93 11.68 8.55 -14.14
N GLN A 94 10.56 8.35 -13.46
CA GLN A 94 9.21 8.56 -14.00
C GLN A 94 9.06 10.00 -14.53
N SER A 95 9.47 11.00 -13.77
CA SER A 95 9.40 12.41 -14.18
C SER A 95 10.30 12.73 -15.38
N THR A 96 11.42 12.04 -15.52
CA THR A 96 12.30 12.19 -16.69
C THR A 96 11.65 11.60 -17.93
N MET A 97 11.05 10.42 -17.81
CA MET A 97 10.35 9.76 -18.93
C MET A 97 9.15 10.59 -19.41
N THR A 98 8.35 11.12 -18.48
CA THR A 98 7.17 11.94 -18.83
C THR A 98 7.54 13.26 -19.53
N ARG A 99 8.73 13.84 -19.26
CA ARG A 99 9.17 15.08 -19.94
C ARG A 99 9.50 14.91 -21.42
N ILE A 100 9.88 13.72 -21.83
CA ILE A 100 10.25 13.41 -23.21
C ILE A 100 9.15 12.60 -23.94
N MET A 101 8.05 12.29 -23.26
CA MET A 101 6.90 11.57 -23.79
C MET A 101 6.07 12.48 -24.70
N ASP A 102 5.43 11.87 -25.71
CA ASP A 102 4.45 12.58 -26.53
C ASP A 102 3.27 13.07 -25.67
N PRO A 103 2.77 14.31 -25.87
CA PRO A 103 1.66 14.87 -25.10
C PRO A 103 0.39 14.00 -25.09
N ASN A 104 0.05 13.36 -26.21
CA ASN A 104 -1.13 12.48 -26.27
C ASN A 104 -0.94 11.21 -25.43
N GLU A 105 0.26 10.64 -25.43
CA GLU A 105 0.62 9.49 -24.58
C GLU A 105 0.62 9.86 -23.11
N TYR A 106 1.06 11.07 -22.78
CA TYR A 106 1.04 11.61 -21.43
C TYR A 106 -0.38 11.78 -20.88
N ASP A 107 -1.31 12.31 -21.69
CA ASP A 107 -2.72 12.46 -21.31
C ASP A 107 -3.39 11.11 -21.08
N ALA A 108 -3.09 10.12 -21.92
CA ALA A 108 -3.55 8.74 -21.72
C ALA A 108 -3.00 8.13 -20.41
N LEU A 109 -1.72 8.34 -20.14
CA LEU A 109 -1.06 7.89 -18.91
C LEU A 109 -1.71 8.51 -17.65
N LEU A 110 -2.00 9.82 -17.66
CA LEU A 110 -2.62 10.49 -16.51
C LEU A 110 -3.94 9.84 -16.11
N ASN A 111 -4.76 9.42 -17.09
CA ASN A 111 -6.03 8.75 -16.84
C ASN A 111 -5.84 7.37 -16.14
N THR A 112 -4.74 6.67 -16.41
CA THR A 112 -4.46 5.37 -15.80
C THR A 112 -3.81 5.49 -14.42
N LEU A 113 -3.10 6.58 -14.13
CA LEU A 113 -2.43 6.81 -12.85
C LEU A 113 -3.39 7.26 -11.74
N VAL A 114 -4.59 7.71 -12.09
CA VAL A 114 -5.60 8.10 -11.09
C VAL A 114 -6.31 6.87 -10.55
N ALA A 115 -6.24 6.66 -9.24
CA ALA A 115 -6.94 5.54 -8.61
C ALA A 115 -8.46 5.67 -8.81
N SER A 116 -9.05 4.65 -9.43
CA SER A 116 -10.47 4.59 -9.78
C SER A 116 -11.09 3.28 -9.29
N PHE A 117 -12.30 3.38 -8.75
CA PHE A 117 -13.10 2.23 -8.33
C PHE A 117 -14.22 1.91 -9.34
N SER A 118 -14.40 2.75 -10.37
CA SER A 118 -15.56 2.67 -11.28
C SER A 118 -15.38 1.65 -12.40
N ASN A 119 -14.15 1.35 -12.81
CA ASN A 119 -13.83 0.55 -14.00
C ASN A 119 -13.08 -0.74 -13.69
N ILE A 120 -13.25 -1.31 -12.49
CA ILE A 120 -12.56 -2.55 -12.11
C ILE A 120 -13.30 -3.74 -12.72
N ASN A 121 -12.58 -4.57 -13.48
CA ASN A 121 -13.12 -5.81 -14.03
C ASN A 121 -13.37 -6.81 -12.88
N SER A 122 -14.53 -7.48 -12.93
CA SER A 122 -14.91 -8.50 -11.93
C SER A 122 -13.92 -9.67 -11.83
N GLU A 123 -13.28 -10.03 -12.94
CA GLU A 123 -12.24 -11.07 -12.95
C GLU A 123 -11.02 -10.69 -12.12
N ILE A 124 -10.57 -9.43 -12.22
CA ILE A 124 -9.46 -8.89 -11.42
C ILE A 124 -9.80 -8.90 -9.94
N ILE A 125 -11.05 -8.55 -9.58
CA ILE A 125 -11.51 -8.57 -8.19
C ILE A 125 -11.42 -9.99 -7.61
N VAL A 126 -11.97 -10.98 -8.31
CA VAL A 126 -11.96 -12.37 -7.84
C VAL A 126 -10.53 -12.88 -7.70
N PHE A 127 -9.68 -12.64 -8.70
CA PHE A 127 -8.28 -13.05 -8.66
C PHE A 127 -7.52 -12.40 -7.51
N SER A 128 -7.70 -11.09 -7.30
CA SER A 128 -7.08 -10.36 -6.20
C SER A 128 -7.55 -10.85 -4.84
N LEU A 129 -8.84 -11.18 -4.67
CA LEU A 129 -9.36 -11.76 -3.44
C LEU A 129 -8.77 -13.13 -3.15
N VAL A 130 -8.62 -13.98 -4.17
CA VAL A 130 -7.96 -15.29 -4.02
C VAL A 130 -6.51 -15.13 -3.59
N LEU A 131 -5.77 -14.21 -4.23
CA LEU A 131 -4.37 -13.92 -3.86
C LEU A 131 -4.24 -13.40 -2.43
N LEU A 132 -5.12 -12.47 -2.01
CA LEU A 132 -5.14 -11.96 -0.65
C LEU A 132 -5.48 -13.07 0.36
N ALA A 133 -6.44 -13.94 0.06
CA ALA A 133 -6.79 -15.07 0.90
C ALA A 133 -5.63 -16.05 1.06
N LEU A 134 -4.95 -16.38 -0.03
CA LEU A 134 -3.73 -17.22 -0.02
C LEU A 134 -2.63 -16.57 0.82
N LEU A 135 -2.36 -15.28 0.62
CA LEU A 135 -1.35 -14.54 1.38
C LEU A 135 -1.64 -14.54 2.88
N ILE A 136 -2.89 -14.27 3.28
CA ILE A 136 -3.33 -14.33 4.68
C ILE A 136 -3.19 -15.75 5.24
N PHE A 137 -3.54 -16.77 4.45
CA PHE A 137 -3.40 -18.17 4.85
C PHE A 137 -1.95 -18.56 5.11
N PHE A 138 -1.00 -18.14 4.24
CA PHE A 138 0.42 -18.39 4.43
C PHE A 138 1.00 -17.63 5.63
N LEU A 139 0.52 -16.42 5.89
CA LEU A 139 0.99 -15.55 6.99
C LEU A 139 0.23 -15.74 8.30
N ARG A 140 -0.73 -16.68 8.38
CA ARG A 140 -1.61 -16.84 9.56
C ARG A 140 -0.85 -17.05 10.87
N LYS A 141 0.29 -17.74 10.84
CA LYS A 141 1.13 -18.00 12.01
C LYS A 141 1.82 -16.71 12.48
N GLU A 142 2.41 -15.98 11.56
CA GLU A 142 3.10 -14.72 11.83
C GLU A 142 2.09 -13.62 12.28
N LEU A 143 0.90 -13.60 11.69
CA LEU A 143 -0.18 -12.69 12.11
C LEU A 143 -0.67 -12.98 13.54
N ALA A 144 -0.70 -14.23 13.96
CA ALA A 144 -1.04 -14.62 15.33
C ALA A 144 0.05 -14.19 16.35
N LEU A 145 1.30 -14.03 15.90
CA LEU A 145 2.42 -13.61 16.75
C LEU A 145 2.54 -12.08 16.86
N LEU A 146 1.72 -11.29 16.16
CA LEU A 146 1.78 -9.83 16.20
C LEU A 146 1.63 -9.26 17.63
N ASP A 147 0.76 -9.86 18.45
CA ASP A 147 0.57 -9.44 19.84
C ASP A 147 1.86 -9.59 20.67
N VAL A 148 2.68 -10.60 20.35
CA VAL A 148 3.97 -10.86 20.99
C VAL A 148 5.05 -9.93 20.43
N LEU A 149 5.07 -9.71 19.10
CA LEU A 149 6.07 -8.84 18.47
C LEU A 149 6.00 -7.39 18.95
N THR A 150 4.81 -6.91 19.29
CA THR A 150 4.61 -5.54 19.81
C THR A 150 5.13 -5.33 21.24
N LEU A 151 5.49 -6.40 21.95
CA LEU A 151 6.17 -6.30 23.25
C LEU A 151 7.64 -5.88 23.11
N GLY A 152 8.16 -5.89 21.88
CA GLY A 152 9.55 -5.59 21.54
C GLY A 152 10.40 -6.83 21.31
N GLU A 153 11.55 -6.61 20.65
CA GLU A 153 12.46 -7.68 20.20
C GLU A 153 12.92 -8.60 21.33
N ALA A 154 13.44 -7.99 22.43
CA ALA A 154 13.98 -8.75 23.55
C ALA A 154 12.93 -9.66 24.21
N GLN A 155 11.70 -9.15 24.39
CA GLN A 155 10.61 -9.92 24.99
C GLN A 155 10.12 -11.02 24.05
N ALA A 156 10.02 -10.74 22.75
CA ALA A 156 9.59 -11.73 21.77
C ALA A 156 10.59 -12.90 21.67
N ILE A 157 11.90 -12.62 21.69
CA ILE A 157 12.95 -13.65 21.71
C ILE A 157 12.87 -14.49 22.98
N ASN A 158 12.69 -13.86 24.14
CA ASN A 158 12.55 -14.56 25.41
C ASN A 158 11.33 -15.49 25.46
N LEU A 159 10.27 -15.15 24.70
CA LEU A 159 9.09 -16.00 24.52
C LEU A 159 9.26 -17.06 23.42
N GLY A 160 10.46 -17.20 22.85
CA GLY A 160 10.80 -18.23 21.86
C GLY A 160 10.40 -17.91 20.43
N VAL A 161 10.09 -16.66 20.12
CA VAL A 161 9.76 -16.22 18.76
C VAL A 161 11.02 -15.87 17.99
N ASP A 162 11.18 -16.45 16.78
CA ASP A 162 12.21 -16.02 15.83
C ASP A 162 11.78 -14.66 15.24
N TYR A 163 12.17 -13.58 15.96
CA TYR A 163 11.74 -12.20 15.67
C TYR A 163 12.06 -11.78 14.24
N ASP A 164 13.32 -11.96 13.81
CA ASP A 164 13.80 -11.52 12.49
C ASP A 164 13.06 -12.20 11.34
N ARG A 165 12.87 -13.51 11.46
CA ARG A 165 12.14 -14.28 10.44
C ARG A 165 10.67 -13.88 10.37
N CYS A 166 10.04 -13.67 11.52
CA CYS A 166 8.64 -13.28 11.62
C CYS A 166 8.44 -11.89 11.03
N VAL A 167 9.24 -10.92 11.42
CA VAL A 167 9.20 -9.54 10.92
C VAL A 167 9.45 -9.48 9.42
N ARG A 168 10.46 -10.21 8.91
CA ARG A 168 10.76 -10.26 7.47
C ARG A 168 9.57 -10.80 6.67
N ARG A 169 8.93 -11.89 7.11
CA ARG A 169 7.77 -12.48 6.44
C ARG A 169 6.56 -11.54 6.46
N LEU A 170 6.31 -10.89 7.59
CA LEU A 170 5.24 -9.90 7.71
C LEU A 170 5.50 -8.67 6.83
N LEU A 171 6.74 -8.17 6.76
CA LEU A 171 7.10 -7.05 5.90
C LEU A 171 6.89 -7.39 4.42
N LEU A 172 7.34 -8.56 3.97
CA LEU A 172 7.06 -9.05 2.62
C LEU A 172 5.57 -9.23 2.38
N GLY A 173 4.83 -9.74 3.34
CA GLY A 173 3.38 -9.84 3.26
C GLY A 173 2.69 -8.50 3.11
N VAL A 174 3.14 -7.49 3.84
CA VAL A 174 2.63 -6.10 3.72
C VAL A 174 2.92 -5.53 2.34
N THR A 175 4.13 -5.69 1.82
CA THR A 175 4.49 -5.18 0.48
C THR A 175 3.70 -5.86 -0.63
N LEU A 176 3.47 -7.18 -0.54
CA LEU A 176 2.64 -7.91 -1.48
C LEU A 176 1.16 -7.51 -1.39
N CYS A 177 0.61 -7.28 -0.19
CA CYS A 177 -0.74 -6.74 -0.03
C CYS A 177 -0.89 -5.37 -0.71
N ILE A 178 0.12 -4.50 -0.61
CA ILE A 178 0.10 -3.19 -1.27
C ILE A 178 0.20 -3.37 -2.78
N ALA A 179 1.09 -4.25 -3.26
CA ALA A 179 1.21 -4.54 -4.68
C ALA A 179 -0.13 -4.98 -5.29
N ILE A 180 -0.84 -5.93 -4.66
CA ILE A 180 -2.16 -6.39 -5.10
C ILE A 180 -3.16 -5.23 -5.11
N ALA A 181 -3.24 -4.46 -4.02
CA ALA A 181 -4.20 -3.36 -3.91
C ALA A 181 -3.92 -2.23 -4.92
N THR A 182 -2.64 -1.86 -5.09
CA THR A 182 -2.23 -0.79 -6.00
C THR A 182 -2.37 -1.21 -7.46
N ALA A 183 -2.04 -2.45 -7.81
CA ALA A 183 -2.26 -2.97 -9.16
C ALA A 183 -3.75 -3.02 -9.53
N MET A 184 -4.63 -3.30 -8.55
CA MET A 184 -6.07 -3.41 -8.79
C MET A 184 -6.77 -2.05 -8.96
N VAL A 185 -6.42 -1.06 -8.14
CA VAL A 185 -7.18 0.20 -8.02
C VAL A 185 -6.35 1.42 -8.40
N GLY A 186 -5.03 1.31 -8.39
CA GLY A 186 -4.09 2.42 -8.48
C GLY A 186 -3.57 2.89 -7.12
N PRO A 187 -2.65 3.86 -7.11
CA PRO A 187 -1.99 4.32 -5.90
C PRO A 187 -2.92 5.17 -5.03
N ILE A 188 -3.15 4.76 -3.78
CA ILE A 188 -3.92 5.53 -2.80
C ILE A 188 -3.03 5.82 -1.60
N SER A 189 -2.82 7.11 -1.32
CA SER A 189 -2.07 7.57 -0.17
C SER A 189 -3.00 7.82 1.04
N PHE A 190 -2.44 7.73 2.25
CA PHE A 190 -3.11 8.04 3.54
C PHE A 190 -4.31 7.16 3.94
N LEU A 191 -4.99 6.46 3.03
CA LEU A 191 -6.14 5.63 3.37
C LEU A 191 -5.82 4.65 4.50
N GLY A 192 -4.70 3.94 4.39
CA GLY A 192 -4.25 2.99 5.40
C GLY A 192 -3.94 3.63 6.75
N LEU A 193 -3.43 4.87 6.77
CA LEU A 193 -3.20 5.64 7.98
C LEU A 193 -4.50 5.96 8.70
N ILE A 194 -5.44 6.55 7.96
CA ILE A 194 -6.74 6.95 8.51
C ILE A 194 -7.45 5.74 9.12
N ILE A 195 -7.60 4.68 8.33
CA ILE A 195 -8.34 3.48 8.72
C ILE A 195 -7.67 2.79 9.92
N ALA A 196 -6.34 2.66 9.92
CA ALA A 196 -5.63 2.01 11.00
C ALA A 196 -5.77 2.78 12.33
N ASN A 197 -5.61 4.09 12.30
CA ASN A 197 -5.72 4.92 13.50
C ASN A 197 -7.16 5.01 14.02
N LEU A 198 -8.14 5.18 13.12
CA LEU A 198 -9.55 5.18 13.53
C LEU A 198 -9.98 3.82 14.09
N ALA A 199 -9.54 2.72 13.49
CA ALA A 199 -9.82 1.38 14.03
C ALA A 199 -9.26 1.21 15.46
N ARG A 200 -8.04 1.70 15.72
CA ARG A 200 -7.45 1.68 17.09
C ARG A 200 -8.25 2.53 18.07
N GLN A 201 -8.68 3.73 17.66
CA GLN A 201 -9.46 4.63 18.52
C GLN A 201 -10.85 4.09 18.84
N LEU A 202 -11.51 3.44 17.86
CA LEU A 202 -12.86 2.91 18.03
C LEU A 202 -12.89 1.59 18.81
N LEU A 203 -12.01 0.66 18.47
CA LEU A 203 -12.02 -0.69 19.06
C LEU A 203 -11.36 -0.74 20.43
N LYS A 204 -10.45 0.18 20.73
CA LYS A 204 -9.73 0.26 22.04
C LYS A 204 -9.22 -1.10 22.53
N THR A 205 -8.71 -1.93 21.62
CA THR A 205 -8.22 -3.28 21.92
C THR A 205 -6.74 -3.39 21.52
N TYR A 206 -6.00 -4.23 22.24
CA TYR A 206 -4.61 -4.58 21.93
C TYR A 206 -4.52 -5.78 20.97
N ARG A 207 -5.59 -6.58 20.82
CA ARG A 207 -5.57 -7.78 19.98
C ARG A 207 -5.58 -7.44 18.50
N HIS A 208 -4.49 -7.78 17.81
CA HIS A 208 -4.32 -7.46 16.41
C HIS A 208 -5.35 -8.11 15.48
N THR A 209 -5.87 -9.30 15.83
CA THR A 209 -6.92 -9.96 15.06
C THR A 209 -8.17 -9.07 14.92
N TYR A 210 -8.63 -8.48 16.03
CA TYR A 210 -9.79 -7.57 16.02
C TYR A 210 -9.45 -6.24 15.32
N LEU A 211 -8.24 -5.73 15.50
CA LEU A 211 -7.79 -4.51 14.83
C LEU A 211 -7.72 -4.68 13.31
N ILE A 212 -7.22 -5.83 12.82
CA ILE A 212 -7.13 -6.12 11.39
C ILE A 212 -8.53 -6.26 10.79
N LEU A 213 -9.41 -7.04 11.41
CA LEU A 213 -10.79 -7.22 10.94
C LEU A 213 -11.57 -5.90 10.99
N GLY A 214 -11.50 -5.19 12.10
CA GLY A 214 -12.17 -3.90 12.25
C GLY A 214 -11.66 -2.83 11.28
N SER A 215 -10.35 -2.79 11.04
CA SER A 215 -9.79 -1.87 10.03
C SER A 215 -10.25 -2.23 8.62
N ALA A 216 -10.39 -3.51 8.28
CA ALA A 216 -10.91 -3.93 6.99
C ALA A 216 -12.38 -3.50 6.80
N LEU A 217 -13.24 -3.77 7.78
CA LEU A 217 -14.65 -3.38 7.75
C LEU A 217 -14.81 -1.84 7.70
N PHE A 218 -14.03 -1.13 8.52
CA PHE A 218 -14.05 0.32 8.52
C PHE A 218 -13.55 0.92 7.20
N GLY A 219 -12.53 0.28 6.59
CA GLY A 219 -12.03 0.65 5.26
C GLY A 219 -13.10 0.48 4.18
N MET A 220 -13.83 -0.62 4.18
CA MET A 220 -14.96 -0.83 3.26
C MET A 220 -16.02 0.25 3.45
N PHE A 221 -16.38 0.58 4.69
CA PHE A 221 -17.35 1.63 4.99
C PHE A 221 -16.90 3.01 4.48
N VAL A 222 -15.65 3.39 4.71
CA VAL A 222 -15.09 4.67 4.25
C VAL A 222 -15.04 4.74 2.72
N LEU A 223 -14.64 3.65 2.05
CA LEU A 223 -14.58 3.62 0.59
C LEU A 223 -15.95 3.68 -0.06
N VAL A 224 -16.91 2.87 0.43
CA VAL A 224 -18.29 2.87 -0.08
C VAL A 224 -18.95 4.22 0.19
N GLY A 225 -18.82 4.76 1.40
CA GLY A 225 -19.35 6.09 1.75
C GLY A 225 -18.72 7.21 0.92
N GLY A 226 -17.41 7.15 0.70
CA GLY A 226 -16.69 8.10 -0.17
C GLY A 226 -17.17 8.01 -1.62
N GLN A 227 -17.37 6.81 -2.16
CA GLN A 227 -17.88 6.62 -3.52
C GLN A 227 -19.30 7.14 -3.67
N LEU A 228 -20.19 6.89 -2.70
CA LEU A 228 -21.55 7.44 -2.70
C LEU A 228 -21.55 8.98 -2.67
N LEU A 229 -20.66 9.59 -1.91
CA LEU A 229 -20.51 11.07 -1.90
C LEU A 229 -20.07 11.59 -3.26
N VAL A 230 -19.08 10.93 -3.90
CA VAL A 230 -18.60 11.34 -5.23
C VAL A 230 -19.71 11.21 -6.28
N GLU A 231 -20.49 10.14 -6.22
CA GLU A 231 -21.58 9.89 -7.15
C GLU A 231 -22.72 10.92 -7.01
N HIS A 232 -23.20 11.13 -5.79
CA HIS A 232 -24.41 11.95 -5.55
C HIS A 232 -24.14 13.45 -5.40
N ALA A 233 -22.98 13.82 -4.82
CA ALA A 233 -22.66 15.23 -4.57
C ALA A 233 -21.82 15.86 -5.69
N PHE A 234 -20.95 15.08 -6.34
CA PHE A 234 -19.98 15.58 -7.33
C PHE A 234 -20.17 15.04 -8.74
N ALA A 235 -21.18 14.18 -8.98
CA ALA A 235 -21.48 13.59 -10.31
C ALA A 235 -20.23 13.05 -11.01
N TYR A 236 -19.36 12.35 -10.27
CA TYR A 236 -18.07 11.78 -10.71
C TYR A 236 -17.02 12.80 -11.21
N ALA A 237 -17.22 14.10 -10.97
CA ALA A 237 -16.27 15.13 -11.41
C ALA A 237 -14.90 15.03 -10.72
N ILE A 238 -14.83 14.42 -9.55
CA ILE A 238 -13.59 14.30 -8.75
C ILE A 238 -13.44 12.84 -8.28
N PRO A 239 -12.29 12.19 -8.50
CA PRO A 239 -12.06 10.83 -8.03
C PRO A 239 -12.06 10.74 -6.49
N VAL A 240 -12.53 9.61 -5.93
CA VAL A 240 -12.53 9.34 -4.48
C VAL A 240 -11.12 9.44 -3.87
N SER A 241 -10.09 9.06 -4.63
CA SER A 241 -8.69 9.13 -4.19
C SER A 241 -8.24 10.53 -3.80
N VAL A 242 -8.77 11.58 -4.46
CA VAL A 242 -8.47 12.98 -4.13
C VAL A 242 -9.03 13.34 -2.75
N PHE A 243 -10.28 12.98 -2.45
CA PHE A 243 -10.87 13.19 -1.13
C PHE A 243 -10.12 12.48 -0.03
N ILE A 244 -9.74 11.22 -0.28
CA ILE A 244 -8.96 10.42 0.67
C ILE A 244 -7.59 11.05 0.90
N THR A 245 -6.92 11.52 -0.15
CA THR A 245 -5.59 12.14 -0.03
C THR A 245 -5.64 13.47 0.72
N VAL A 246 -6.58 14.34 0.38
CA VAL A 246 -6.74 15.64 1.06
C VAL A 246 -7.20 15.45 2.50
N GLY A 247 -8.26 14.68 2.73
CA GLY A 247 -8.76 14.38 4.07
C GLY A 247 -7.72 13.65 4.93
N GLY A 248 -6.98 12.73 4.33
CA GLY A 248 -5.89 12.01 4.98
C GLY A 248 -4.71 12.89 5.34
N GLY A 249 -4.34 13.82 4.47
CA GLY A 249 -3.30 14.81 4.73
C GLY A 249 -3.65 15.73 5.91
N ILE A 250 -4.88 16.23 5.96
CA ILE A 250 -5.39 17.05 7.07
C ILE A 250 -5.39 16.23 8.37
N TYR A 251 -5.89 14.99 8.32
CA TYR A 251 -5.90 14.10 9.49
C TYR A 251 -4.48 13.77 9.97
N PHE A 252 -3.53 13.56 9.05
CA PHE A 252 -2.13 13.33 9.38
C PHE A 252 -1.51 14.53 10.11
N LEU A 253 -1.75 15.75 9.62
CA LEU A 253 -1.32 16.97 10.30
C LEU A 253 -1.93 17.09 11.69
N TYR A 254 -3.22 16.81 11.84
CA TYR A 254 -3.87 16.78 13.14
C TYR A 254 -3.21 15.79 14.10
N LEU A 255 -2.90 14.57 13.66
CA LEU A 255 -2.20 13.56 14.47
C LEU A 255 -0.81 14.03 14.90
N LEU A 256 -0.04 14.64 14.01
CA LEU A 256 1.30 15.17 14.32
C LEU A 256 1.24 16.28 15.38
N LEU A 257 0.29 17.19 15.27
CA LEU A 257 0.14 18.30 16.21
C LEU A 257 -0.36 17.82 17.56
N ASN A 258 -1.26 16.84 17.59
CA ASN A 258 -1.85 16.34 18.83
C ASN A 258 -0.93 15.38 19.59
N ASN A 259 -0.09 14.61 18.88
CA ASN A 259 0.88 13.69 19.51
C ASN A 259 2.07 14.41 20.20
N ARG A 260 2.19 15.75 20.05
CA ARG A 260 3.16 16.55 20.82
C ARG A 260 2.70 16.84 22.25
N ARG A 261 1.48 16.42 22.61
CA ARG A 261 0.90 16.67 23.95
C ARG A 261 0.81 15.41 24.82
N ALA A 262 1.27 14.28 24.33
CA ALA A 262 1.44 13.02 25.07
C ALA A 262 2.93 12.64 25.17
#